data_bf486af5c2f07bce2f5cbb30a20dcd43
#
_entry.id   bf486af5c2f07bce2f5cbb30a20dcd43
#
_cell.length_a   1.000
_cell.length_b   1.000
_cell.length_c   1.000
_cell.angle_alpha   90.00
_cell.angle_beta   90.00
_cell.angle_gamma   90.00
#
_symmetry.space_group_name_H-M   'P 1'
#
loop_
_entity.id
_entity.type
_entity.pdbx_description
1 polymer ?
#
loop_
_entity_poly.entity_id
_entity_poly.type
_entity_poly.pdbx_seq_one_letter_code
_entity_poly.pdbx_strand_id
1 'polypeptide(L)'
;YQVKRTNKGHLEEFSMEIYQQEAQAAQLRRDFQQLLTEERVYYVFQPVFSARTGKAMAYEALMRSDMEALRSPATIMKLAREQGALCEIERLTFFKSLENFDHLRSEGLVRRDTMLFINSIASICLPREDSEYMDSRWHELRRQMVIEITEEEEIDHEALEAKRHVPGFSGMFALDDYG
;
A
#
# COMPACT_ATOMS: atom_id res chain seq x y z
N TYR A 1 39.89 1.73 1.81
CA TYR A 1 40.03 2.87 0.88
C TYR A 1 39.49 2.46 -0.49
N GLN A 2 38.27 2.89 -0.84
CA GLN A 2 37.78 2.83 -2.22
C GLN A 2 37.88 4.22 -2.84
N VAL A 3 38.81 4.39 -3.75
CA VAL A 3 38.90 5.58 -4.60
C VAL A 3 38.17 5.25 -5.89
N LYS A 4 37.00 5.81 -6.11
CA LYS A 4 36.34 5.79 -7.43
C LYS A 4 37.07 6.75 -8.37
N ARG A 5 37.67 6.23 -9.43
CA ARG A 5 38.19 7.04 -10.54
C ARG A 5 37.03 7.36 -11.47
N THR A 6 36.52 8.56 -11.39
CA THR A 6 35.66 9.16 -12.41
C THR A 6 36.43 10.26 -13.09
N ASN A 7 36.68 10.13 -14.39
CA ASN A 7 37.40 11.04 -15.28
C ASN A 7 38.92 11.23 -15.01
N LYS A 8 39.69 11.18 -16.07
CA LYS A 8 41.16 11.32 -16.04
C LYS A 8 41.59 12.53 -15.21
N GLY A 9 42.13 12.27 -14.02
CA GLY A 9 42.97 13.22 -13.29
C GLY A 9 42.34 13.94 -12.10
N HIS A 10 41.06 13.67 -11.72
CA HIS A 10 40.46 14.20 -10.49
C HIS A 10 40.40 13.13 -9.40
N LEU A 11 41.00 13.44 -8.23
CA LEU A 11 40.80 12.71 -6.96
C LEU A 11 39.55 13.32 -6.31
N GLU A 12 38.47 12.55 -6.20
CA GLU A 12 37.36 12.93 -5.32
C GLU A 12 37.77 12.72 -3.87
N GLU A 13 37.63 13.76 -3.05
CA GLU A 13 37.87 13.69 -1.62
C GLU A 13 36.83 12.77 -0.98
N PHE A 14 37.30 11.77 -0.22
CA PHE A 14 36.41 10.84 0.48
C PHE A 14 35.73 11.58 1.62
N SER A 15 34.39 11.78 1.50
CA SER A 15 33.57 12.32 2.59
C SER A 15 32.98 11.18 3.42
N MET A 16 33.31 11.15 4.70
CA MET A 16 32.73 10.20 5.65
C MET A 16 31.19 10.33 5.72
N GLU A 17 30.68 11.54 5.58
CA GLU A 17 29.23 11.83 5.59
C GLU A 17 28.54 11.17 4.39
N ILE A 18 29.09 11.30 3.18
CA ILE A 18 28.56 10.67 1.98
C ILE A 18 28.54 9.15 2.15
N TYR A 19 29.64 8.58 2.66
CA TYR A 19 29.70 7.14 2.88
C TYR A 19 28.66 6.65 3.90
N GLN A 20 28.43 7.40 4.98
CA GLN A 20 27.42 7.07 5.98
C GLN A 20 26.01 7.15 5.38
N GLN A 21 25.72 8.17 4.58
CA GLN A 21 24.43 8.31 3.90
C GLN A 21 24.18 7.16 2.91
N GLU A 22 25.18 6.80 2.11
CA GLU A 22 25.09 5.66 1.19
C GLU A 22 24.87 4.33 1.93
N ALA A 23 25.57 4.12 3.04
CA ALA A 23 25.42 2.92 3.86
C ALA A 23 24.02 2.84 4.49
N GLN A 24 23.47 3.96 4.99
CA GLN A 24 22.12 4.04 5.53
C GLN A 24 21.07 3.77 4.44
N ALA A 25 21.22 4.39 3.27
CA ALA A 25 20.31 4.15 2.14
C ALA A 25 20.36 2.68 1.68
N ALA A 26 21.54 2.07 1.65
CA ALA A 26 21.68 0.66 1.32
C ALA A 26 21.04 -0.25 2.36
N GLN A 27 21.14 0.10 3.65
CA GLN A 27 20.45 -0.65 4.72
C GLN A 27 18.93 -0.54 4.57
N LEU A 28 18.41 0.66 4.37
CA LEU A 28 16.98 0.90 4.21
C LEU A 28 16.38 0.13 3.02
N ARG A 29 17.14 0.01 1.91
CA ARG A 29 16.73 -0.84 0.77
C ARG A 29 16.68 -2.33 1.15
N ARG A 30 17.63 -2.82 1.93
CA ARG A 30 17.60 -4.21 2.43
C ARG A 30 16.42 -4.46 3.34
N ASP A 31 16.17 -3.52 4.27
CA ASP A 31 15.02 -3.61 5.17
C ASP A 31 13.69 -3.65 4.39
N PHE A 32 13.60 -2.87 3.32
CA PHE A 32 12.42 -2.89 2.44
C PHE A 32 12.27 -4.23 1.69
N GLN A 33 13.36 -4.82 1.19
CA GLN A 33 13.31 -6.15 0.58
C GLN A 33 12.90 -7.23 1.59
N GLN A 34 13.36 -7.11 2.83
CA GLN A 34 12.92 -7.99 3.92
C GLN A 34 11.43 -7.81 4.22
N LEU A 35 10.94 -6.56 4.28
CA LEU A 35 9.53 -6.25 4.46
C LEU A 35 8.66 -6.95 3.41
N LEU A 36 9.05 -6.91 2.13
CA LEU A 36 8.31 -7.57 1.05
C LEU A 36 8.36 -9.10 1.18
N THR A 37 9.56 -9.66 1.41
CA THR A 37 9.76 -11.11 1.45
C THR A 37 9.07 -11.78 2.63
N GLU A 38 9.07 -11.10 3.80
CA GLU A 38 8.47 -11.59 5.04
C GLU A 38 7.05 -11.03 5.25
N GLU A 39 6.55 -10.23 4.30
CA GLU A 39 5.23 -9.56 4.36
C GLU A 39 5.03 -8.78 5.67
N ARG A 40 6.05 -8.06 6.15
CA ARG A 40 6.08 -7.36 7.44
C ARG A 40 5.27 -6.06 7.43
N VAL A 41 4.09 -6.13 6.85
CA VAL A 41 3.05 -5.09 6.92
C VAL A 41 1.80 -5.68 7.55
N TYR A 42 1.10 -4.84 8.31
CA TYR A 42 -0.22 -5.15 8.85
C TYR A 42 -1.13 -3.93 8.67
N TYR A 43 -2.43 -4.13 8.84
CA TYR A 43 -3.40 -3.05 8.67
C TYR A 43 -4.17 -2.83 9.95
N VAL A 44 -4.27 -1.55 10.34
CA VAL A 44 -5.18 -1.08 11.37
C VAL A 44 -6.40 -0.45 10.71
N PHE A 45 -7.55 -0.55 11.37
CA PHE A 45 -8.81 -0.10 10.80
C PHE A 45 -9.34 1.10 11.56
N GLN A 46 -9.39 2.25 10.91
CA GLN A 46 -9.93 3.48 11.46
C GLN A 46 -11.42 3.58 11.17
N PRO A 47 -12.29 3.68 12.18
CA PRO A 47 -13.73 3.74 11.94
C PRO A 47 -14.15 5.10 11.37
N VAL A 48 -15.02 5.05 10.35
CA VAL A 48 -15.73 6.18 9.79
C VAL A 48 -17.15 6.18 10.35
N PHE A 49 -17.51 7.24 11.06
CA PHE A 49 -18.80 7.34 11.73
C PHE A 49 -19.81 8.13 10.92
N SER A 50 -21.05 7.65 10.91
CA SER A 50 -22.18 8.42 10.40
C SER A 50 -22.50 9.58 11.36
N ALA A 51 -22.43 10.81 10.86
CA ALA A 51 -22.77 12.01 11.61
C ALA A 51 -24.24 12.00 12.08
N ARG A 52 -25.12 11.29 11.37
CA ARG A 52 -26.55 11.19 11.70
C ARG A 52 -26.82 10.20 12.82
N THR A 53 -26.10 9.09 12.88
CA THR A 53 -26.42 7.98 13.80
C THR A 53 -25.38 7.74 14.89
N GLY A 54 -24.18 8.33 14.76
CA GLY A 54 -23.03 8.09 15.63
C GLY A 54 -22.48 6.66 15.56
N LYS A 55 -22.91 5.86 14.58
CA LYS A 55 -22.46 4.47 14.41
C LYS A 55 -21.37 4.38 13.33
N ALA A 56 -20.42 3.47 13.51
CA ALA A 56 -19.47 3.15 12.47
C ALA A 56 -20.21 2.59 11.25
N MET A 57 -19.99 3.20 10.09
CA MET A 57 -20.56 2.81 8.81
C MET A 57 -19.52 2.21 7.85
N ALA A 58 -18.27 2.52 8.09
CA ALA A 58 -17.14 2.04 7.32
C ALA A 58 -15.88 1.99 8.18
N TYR A 59 -14.83 1.37 7.65
CA TYR A 59 -13.49 1.44 8.19
C TYR A 59 -12.50 1.71 7.07
N GLU A 60 -11.49 2.53 7.33
CA GLU A 60 -10.35 2.76 6.47
C GLU A 60 -9.20 1.85 6.90
N ALA A 61 -8.62 1.12 5.94
CA ALA A 61 -7.48 0.26 6.14
C ALA A 61 -6.18 1.05 6.01
N LEU A 62 -5.46 1.21 7.11
CA LEU A 62 -4.22 1.99 7.19
C LEU A 62 -3.01 1.09 7.39
N MET A 63 -2.09 1.14 6.43
CA MET A 63 -0.84 0.36 6.44
C MET A 63 0.02 0.71 7.65
N ARG A 64 0.61 -0.32 8.28
CA ARG A 64 1.62 -0.21 9.34
C ARG A 64 2.70 -1.26 9.12
N SER A 65 3.89 -1.01 9.64
CA SER A 65 4.97 -2.00 9.71
C SER A 65 5.53 -2.06 11.12
N ASP A 66 5.97 -3.25 11.52
CA ASP A 66 6.66 -3.50 12.78
C ASP A 66 8.18 -3.19 12.70
N MET A 67 8.68 -2.92 11.49
CA MET A 67 10.07 -2.53 11.26
C MET A 67 10.28 -1.05 11.56
N GLU A 68 11.16 -0.72 12.51
CA GLU A 68 11.36 0.66 12.98
C GLU A 68 11.73 1.64 11.85
N ALA A 69 12.62 1.21 10.95
CA ALA A 69 13.06 2.02 9.82
C ALA A 69 11.96 2.25 8.77
N LEU A 70 10.89 1.44 8.78
CA LEU A 70 9.79 1.43 7.82
C LEU A 70 8.42 1.65 8.48
N ARG A 71 8.37 2.33 9.63
CA ARG A 71 7.10 2.64 10.31
C ARG A 71 6.20 3.57 9.51
N SER A 72 6.81 4.46 8.71
CA SER A 72 6.07 5.43 7.91
C SER A 72 5.62 4.80 6.58
N PRO A 73 4.31 4.76 6.28
CA PRO A 73 3.81 4.34 4.96
C PRO A 73 4.43 5.14 3.81
N ALA A 74 4.66 6.44 3.99
CA ALA A 74 5.32 7.29 2.98
C ALA A 74 6.74 6.82 2.64
N THR A 75 7.50 6.34 3.64
CA THR A 75 8.84 5.75 3.42
C THR A 75 8.74 4.44 2.63
N ILE A 76 7.76 3.59 2.95
CA ILE A 76 7.51 2.33 2.23
C ILE A 76 7.16 2.65 0.77
N MET A 77 6.24 3.58 0.54
CA MET A 77 5.81 3.99 -0.81
C MET A 77 6.94 4.59 -1.63
N LYS A 78 7.79 5.42 -1.01
CA LYS A 78 8.99 5.96 -1.67
C LYS A 78 9.92 4.84 -2.14
N LEU A 79 10.24 3.90 -1.27
CA LEU A 79 11.12 2.76 -1.60
C LEU A 79 10.49 1.84 -2.65
N ALA A 80 9.17 1.63 -2.59
CA ALA A 80 8.45 0.86 -3.59
C ALA A 80 8.58 1.49 -4.99
N ARG A 81 8.44 2.82 -5.09
CA ARG A 81 8.67 3.54 -6.35
C ARG A 81 10.13 3.42 -6.83
N GLU A 82 11.09 3.65 -5.94
CA GLU A 82 12.52 3.59 -6.27
C GLU A 82 12.98 2.20 -6.70
N GLN A 83 12.36 1.14 -6.20
CA GLN A 83 12.74 -0.25 -6.47
C GLN A 83 11.81 -0.97 -7.46
N GLY A 84 10.79 -0.28 -8.00
CA GLY A 84 9.83 -0.85 -8.94
C GLY A 84 8.91 -1.91 -8.34
N ALA A 85 8.63 -1.82 -7.03
CA ALA A 85 7.88 -2.80 -6.24
C ALA A 85 6.47 -2.30 -5.87
N LEU A 86 5.88 -1.39 -6.67
CA LEU A 86 4.54 -0.86 -6.39
C LEU A 86 3.46 -1.93 -6.53
N CYS A 87 3.61 -2.87 -7.45
CA CYS A 87 2.65 -3.97 -7.65
C CYS A 87 2.62 -4.91 -6.43
N GLU A 88 3.79 -5.20 -5.85
CA GLU A 88 3.91 -6.01 -4.64
C GLU A 88 3.27 -5.32 -3.44
N ILE A 89 3.47 -4.01 -3.28
CA ILE A 89 2.80 -3.24 -2.22
C ILE A 89 1.29 -3.19 -2.44
N GLU A 90 0.82 -2.94 -3.66
CA GLU A 90 -0.61 -2.96 -3.99
C GLU A 90 -1.24 -4.32 -3.65
N ARG A 91 -0.56 -5.42 -4.03
CA ARG A 91 -0.98 -6.77 -3.71
C ARG A 91 -1.08 -7.00 -2.20
N LEU A 92 -0.04 -6.67 -1.45
CA LEU A 92 -0.04 -6.78 0.02
C LEU A 92 -1.18 -5.95 0.64
N THR A 93 -1.42 -4.75 0.12
CA THR A 93 -2.47 -3.85 0.59
C THR A 93 -3.84 -4.53 0.49
N PHE A 94 -4.20 -5.04 -0.67
CA PHE A 94 -5.51 -5.67 -0.84
C PHE A 94 -5.62 -6.97 -0.04
N PHE A 95 -4.64 -7.86 -0.15
CA PHE A 95 -4.72 -9.17 0.48
C PHE A 95 -4.77 -9.09 2.01
N LYS A 96 -3.85 -8.32 2.62
CA LYS A 96 -3.81 -8.18 4.09
C LYS A 96 -5.01 -7.41 4.63
N SER A 97 -5.47 -6.37 3.93
CA SER A 97 -6.67 -5.63 4.35
C SER A 97 -7.91 -6.50 4.32
N LEU A 98 -8.12 -7.25 3.23
CA LEU A 98 -9.28 -8.13 3.10
C LEU A 98 -9.22 -9.30 4.11
N GLU A 99 -8.06 -9.94 4.26
CA GLU A 99 -7.88 -11.05 5.21
C GLU A 99 -8.16 -10.61 6.64
N ASN A 100 -7.53 -9.52 7.08
CA ASN A 100 -7.66 -9.03 8.45
C ASN A 100 -9.07 -8.52 8.73
N PHE A 101 -9.70 -7.83 7.77
CA PHE A 101 -11.06 -7.33 7.95
C PHE A 101 -12.10 -8.46 7.95
N ASP A 102 -11.92 -9.48 7.12
CA ASP A 102 -12.76 -10.67 7.12
C ASP A 102 -12.66 -11.44 8.45
N HIS A 103 -11.46 -11.49 9.03
CA HIS A 103 -11.26 -12.05 10.36
C HIS A 103 -12.06 -11.27 11.41
N LEU A 104 -11.99 -9.92 11.43
CA LEU A 104 -12.77 -9.10 12.36
C LEU A 104 -14.28 -9.30 12.19
N ARG A 105 -14.76 -9.51 10.95
CA ARG A 105 -16.16 -9.84 10.67
C ARG A 105 -16.55 -11.23 11.21
N SER A 106 -15.66 -12.21 11.05
CA SER A 106 -15.90 -13.58 11.53
C SER A 106 -15.98 -13.66 13.06
N GLU A 107 -15.19 -12.83 13.76
CA GLU A 107 -15.22 -12.66 15.20
C GLU A 107 -16.43 -11.81 15.72
N GLY A 108 -17.24 -11.27 14.81
CA GLY A 108 -18.36 -10.41 15.15
C GLY A 108 -17.98 -9.02 15.66
N LEU A 109 -16.72 -8.61 15.52
CA LEU A 109 -16.20 -7.29 15.93
C LEU A 109 -16.63 -6.20 14.95
N VAL A 110 -16.91 -6.57 13.71
CA VAL A 110 -17.38 -5.69 12.64
C VAL A 110 -18.64 -6.28 12.02
N ARG A 111 -19.62 -5.41 11.74
CA ARG A 111 -20.88 -5.82 11.09
C ARG A 111 -20.61 -6.24 9.63
N ARG A 112 -21.37 -7.21 9.14
CA ARG A 112 -21.23 -7.73 7.78
C ARG A 112 -21.54 -6.73 6.67
N ASP A 113 -22.37 -5.72 6.96
CA ASP A 113 -22.78 -4.67 6.02
C ASP A 113 -21.89 -3.41 6.07
N THR A 114 -20.78 -3.47 6.80
CA THR A 114 -19.86 -2.34 6.95
C THR A 114 -18.93 -2.27 5.75
N MET A 115 -18.71 -1.06 5.22
CA MET A 115 -17.82 -0.80 4.10
C MET A 115 -16.36 -0.80 4.54
N LEU A 116 -15.47 -1.19 3.61
CA LEU A 116 -14.02 -1.17 3.80
C LEU A 116 -13.39 -0.26 2.75
N PHE A 117 -12.75 0.80 3.20
CA PHE A 117 -11.95 1.70 2.39
C PHE A 117 -10.52 1.20 2.34
N ILE A 118 -9.96 1.11 1.14
CA ILE A 118 -8.59 0.64 0.90
C ILE A 118 -7.88 1.64 0.00
N ASN A 119 -6.79 2.20 0.50
CA ASN A 119 -5.89 3.04 -0.27
C ASN A 119 -5.25 2.22 -1.40
N SER A 120 -5.27 2.73 -2.61
CA SER A 120 -4.82 2.05 -3.81
C SER A 120 -3.98 2.96 -4.69
N ILE A 121 -2.97 2.40 -5.32
CA ILE A 121 -2.08 3.11 -6.25
C ILE A 121 -2.79 3.21 -7.60
N ALA A 122 -3.15 4.42 -8.02
CA ALA A 122 -3.99 4.66 -9.20
C ALA A 122 -3.44 3.99 -10.49
N SER A 123 -2.11 4.04 -10.66
CA SER A 123 -1.41 3.50 -11.84
C SER A 123 -1.18 1.99 -11.83
N ILE A 124 -1.50 1.28 -10.74
CA ILE A 124 -1.22 -0.15 -10.59
C ILE A 124 -2.50 -0.98 -10.69
N CYS A 125 -2.52 -1.94 -11.60
CA CYS A 125 -3.53 -2.99 -11.65
C CYS A 125 -2.92 -4.32 -11.20
N LEU A 126 -3.62 -5.03 -10.32
CA LEU A 126 -3.20 -6.37 -9.92
C LEU A 126 -3.34 -7.36 -11.07
N PRO A 127 -2.48 -8.39 -11.12
CA PRO A 127 -2.63 -9.51 -12.04
C PRO A 127 -4.04 -10.12 -11.96
N ARG A 128 -4.52 -10.62 -13.10
CA ARG A 128 -5.84 -11.21 -13.19
C ARG A 128 -6.03 -12.37 -12.21
N GLU A 129 -5.01 -13.20 -12.05
CA GLU A 129 -5.01 -14.34 -11.12
C GLU A 129 -5.22 -13.92 -9.66
N ASP A 130 -4.58 -12.82 -9.23
CA ASP A 130 -4.78 -12.24 -7.88
C ASP A 130 -6.21 -11.73 -7.72
N SER A 131 -6.76 -11.08 -8.73
CA SER A 131 -8.13 -10.58 -8.72
C SER A 131 -9.15 -11.72 -8.65
N GLU A 132 -8.96 -12.78 -9.42
CA GLU A 132 -9.79 -13.99 -9.41
C GLU A 132 -9.70 -14.72 -8.06
N TYR A 133 -8.50 -14.82 -7.48
CA TYR A 133 -8.32 -15.40 -6.14
C TYR A 133 -9.06 -14.58 -5.08
N MET A 134 -8.89 -13.25 -5.07
CA MET A 134 -9.60 -12.38 -4.12
C MET A 134 -11.12 -12.50 -4.27
N ASP A 135 -11.65 -12.59 -5.49
CA ASP A 135 -13.08 -12.75 -5.73
C ASP A 135 -13.58 -14.11 -5.20
N SER A 136 -12.83 -15.18 -5.43
CA SER A 136 -13.19 -16.50 -4.93
C SER A 136 -13.21 -16.58 -3.40
N ARG A 137 -12.30 -15.84 -2.73
CA ARG A 137 -12.08 -15.91 -1.28
C ARG A 137 -12.95 -14.92 -0.49
N TRP A 138 -13.14 -13.70 -1.02
CA TRP A 138 -13.79 -12.59 -0.32
C TRP A 138 -14.89 -11.90 -1.13
N HIS A 139 -15.61 -12.65 -1.94
CA HIS A 139 -16.63 -12.13 -2.88
C HIS A 139 -17.61 -11.15 -2.22
N GLU A 140 -18.19 -11.50 -1.07
CA GLU A 140 -19.14 -10.62 -0.36
C GLU A 140 -18.47 -9.35 0.16
N LEU A 141 -17.26 -9.45 0.71
CA LEU A 141 -16.53 -8.31 1.24
C LEU A 141 -16.10 -7.34 0.13
N ARG A 142 -15.70 -7.87 -1.02
CA ARG A 142 -15.31 -7.05 -2.18
C ARG A 142 -16.44 -6.15 -2.69
N ARG A 143 -17.68 -6.55 -2.53
CA ARG A 143 -18.85 -5.71 -2.85
C ARG A 143 -19.02 -4.51 -1.93
N GLN A 144 -18.40 -4.53 -0.76
CA GLN A 144 -18.41 -3.46 0.24
C GLN A 144 -17.10 -2.68 0.25
N MET A 145 -16.18 -3.01 -0.65
CA MET A 145 -14.89 -2.35 -0.78
C MET A 145 -15.05 -1.03 -1.54
N VAL A 146 -14.42 0.01 -1.03
CA VAL A 146 -14.23 1.30 -1.68
C VAL A 146 -12.75 1.49 -1.92
N ILE A 147 -12.36 1.79 -3.13
CA ILE A 147 -10.96 2.11 -3.47
C ILE A 147 -10.77 3.61 -3.29
N GLU A 148 -9.83 3.98 -2.42
CA GLU A 148 -9.39 5.36 -2.22
C GLU A 148 -8.17 5.65 -3.10
N ILE A 149 -8.18 6.79 -3.76
CA ILE A 149 -7.11 7.28 -4.62
C ILE A 149 -6.79 8.68 -4.18
N THR A 150 -5.51 8.96 -3.97
CA THR A 150 -5.03 10.29 -3.58
C THR A 150 -4.99 11.23 -4.79
N GLU A 151 -5.30 12.52 -4.56
CA GLU A 151 -5.25 13.58 -5.59
C GLU A 151 -3.84 13.78 -6.17
N GLU A 152 -2.80 13.51 -5.39
CA GLU A 152 -1.39 13.70 -5.81
C GLU A 152 -0.91 12.68 -6.86
N GLU A 153 -1.64 11.60 -7.07
CA GLU A 153 -1.29 10.61 -8.09
C GLU A 153 -1.80 11.07 -9.46
N GLU A 154 -0.93 11.04 -10.47
CA GLU A 154 -1.38 11.16 -11.86
C GLU A 154 -2.43 10.08 -12.12
N ILE A 155 -3.68 10.52 -12.28
CA ILE A 155 -4.80 9.63 -12.53
C ILE A 155 -4.66 9.09 -13.96
N ASP A 156 -4.18 7.86 -14.06
CA ASP A 156 -4.26 7.10 -15.30
C ASP A 156 -5.69 6.59 -15.48
N HIS A 157 -6.44 7.25 -16.36
CA HIS A 157 -7.82 6.88 -16.66
C HIS A 157 -7.95 5.44 -17.17
N GLU A 158 -6.95 4.93 -17.90
CA GLU A 158 -6.95 3.58 -18.42
C GLU A 158 -6.78 2.55 -17.28
N ALA A 159 -5.88 2.83 -16.33
CA ALA A 159 -5.70 2.01 -15.13
C ALA A 159 -6.95 2.03 -14.23
N LEU A 160 -7.61 3.18 -14.07
CA LEU A 160 -8.87 3.27 -13.32
C LEU A 160 -10.00 2.47 -13.98
N GLU A 161 -10.15 2.57 -15.29
CA GLU A 161 -11.15 1.76 -16.01
C GLU A 161 -10.84 0.27 -15.90
N ALA A 162 -9.56 -0.13 -15.96
CA ALA A 162 -9.16 -1.51 -15.71
C ALA A 162 -9.53 -1.97 -14.28
N LYS A 163 -9.33 -1.13 -13.26
CA LYS A 163 -9.74 -1.42 -11.88
C LYS A 163 -11.27 -1.59 -11.75
N ARG A 164 -12.08 -0.81 -12.48
CA ARG A 164 -13.54 -0.94 -12.49
C ARG A 164 -14.02 -2.28 -13.02
N HIS A 165 -13.30 -2.84 -13.99
CA HIS A 165 -13.67 -4.09 -14.65
C HIS A 165 -13.13 -5.34 -13.94
N VAL A 166 -12.46 -5.17 -12.78
CA VAL A 166 -12.01 -6.32 -11.98
C VAL A 166 -13.24 -7.09 -11.47
N PRO A 167 -13.33 -8.42 -11.71
CA PRO A 167 -14.45 -9.23 -11.23
C PRO A 167 -14.68 -9.10 -9.73
N GLY A 168 -15.94 -8.95 -9.33
CA GLY A 168 -16.33 -8.86 -7.91
C GLY A 168 -16.17 -7.50 -7.25
N PHE A 169 -15.55 -6.52 -7.91
CA PHE A 169 -15.44 -5.16 -7.39
C PHE A 169 -16.78 -4.39 -7.59
N SER A 170 -17.19 -3.64 -6.55
CA SER A 170 -18.45 -2.85 -6.61
C SER A 170 -18.36 -1.63 -7.52
N GLY A 171 -17.15 -1.26 -7.96
CA GLY A 171 -16.90 -0.04 -8.74
C GLY A 171 -16.95 1.25 -7.93
N MET A 172 -16.93 1.19 -6.59
CA MET A 172 -16.92 2.37 -5.73
C MET A 172 -15.50 2.90 -5.56
N PHE A 173 -15.33 4.18 -5.92
CA PHE A 173 -14.09 4.94 -5.71
C PHE A 173 -14.36 6.13 -4.81
N ALA A 174 -13.37 6.49 -4.01
CA ALA A 174 -13.31 7.74 -3.25
C ALA A 174 -12.02 8.47 -3.63
N LEU A 175 -12.08 9.80 -3.63
CA LEU A 175 -10.89 10.64 -3.71
C LEU A 175 -10.53 11.06 -2.29
N ASP A 176 -9.29 10.81 -1.92
CA ASP A 176 -8.72 11.19 -0.64
C ASP A 176 -7.90 12.46 -0.79
N ASP A 177 -7.79 13.23 0.31
CA ASP A 177 -7.06 14.52 0.38
C ASP A 177 -7.52 15.58 -0.65
N TYR A 178 -8.79 15.53 -1.08
CA TYR A 178 -9.37 16.53 -1.98
C TYR A 178 -9.73 17.82 -1.23
N GLY A 179 -8.90 18.88 -1.44
CA GLY A 179 -9.16 20.17 -0.81
C GLY A 179 -8.08 21.21 -1.02
#